data_4c603d5df5133f80d81321071acc610e
#
_entry.id   4c603d5df5133f80d81321071acc610e
#
_cell.length_a   1.000
_cell.length_b   1.000
_cell.length_c   1.000
_cell.angle_alpha   90.00
_cell.angle_beta   90.00
_cell.angle_gamma   90.00
#
_symmetry.space_group_name_H-M   'P 1'
#
loop_
_entity.id
_entity.type
_entity.pdbx_description
1 polymer ?
#
loop_
_entity_poly.entity_id
_entity_poly.type
_entity_poly.pdbx_seq_one_letter_code
_entity_poly.pdbx_strand_id
1 'polypeptide(L)'
;MFTKNIILAASLTAILFSNSANAVIGPIKISLNTEYRTSSPVIGSIATTIKLDKAAIKRTGASTFTALLESIPSVSFEGGQGNLTALRVRGNEARHTLLLLDGNKVTITGGQANLDVIPLDQIERIEISKGPFSSLYGPGAIGGVIHVFTDKAANSISRSKVDLSYGTHDSKKVNLNTYFKGETSYLDIALTDYSTDGVDATGDGDLDPIKRETIGINFGSQITDKTSVSLNILNTEADISFDNGIYAMKPDNDLTQFNFGMSQKVNDDYKINIDYADQNTKRRGDKYSLNTMSIINELNFDNSKLSIGFMNSVDTDFGNSKTIKHKDYFGQWQGLVVDNEISIGARIIDHDKFSTHTTYNFNLAKDLSSNLRINGSYGSATNLPDHYKNRVTVTAGKTGLNPERSKNLELGLTGDYLWGDVGIKIYKSKVSDAFKYVAGVSGGVSTHYINDGVVNIEGVELTYGSEFFGWNLDSSLDFNKAIAASTDLQKGRRPNRSISLNLSKTSGKWNRNINWIAKSSAWDKDAHTDNVKLGGYALLNLSTSYDFTDNLNVYLNRTNSLDKDYEMARGYKTLGKTSTLGLTYTF
;
A
#
# COMPACT_ATOMS: atom_id res chain seq x y z
N MET A 1 15.08 -25.64 4.34
CA MET A 1 13.89 -25.45 3.52
C MET A 1 14.21 -24.82 2.16
N PHE A 2 15.09 -23.82 2.11
CA PHE A 2 15.52 -23.10 0.90
C PHE A 2 15.99 -24.02 -0.28
N THR A 3 16.82 -25.02 0.01
CA THR A 3 17.31 -25.97 -1.02
C THR A 3 16.22 -26.81 -1.68
N LYS A 4 15.15 -27.17 -0.98
CA LYS A 4 14.01 -27.93 -1.56
C LYS A 4 13.16 -27.05 -2.47
N ASN A 5 13.00 -25.77 -2.14
CA ASN A 5 12.18 -24.83 -2.91
C ASN A 5 12.89 -24.37 -4.20
N ILE A 6 14.23 -24.28 -4.19
CA ILE A 6 15.02 -24.00 -5.41
C ILE A 6 14.93 -25.15 -6.40
N ILE A 7 14.95 -26.41 -5.94
CA ILE A 7 14.82 -27.59 -6.80
C ILE A 7 13.40 -27.69 -7.40
N LEU A 8 12.36 -27.33 -6.63
CA LEU A 8 10.98 -27.33 -7.12
C LEU A 8 10.76 -26.22 -8.17
N ALA A 9 11.33 -25.03 -7.97
CA ALA A 9 11.27 -23.95 -8.93
C ALA A 9 12.00 -24.30 -10.24
N ALA A 10 13.18 -24.92 -10.17
CA ALA A 10 13.95 -25.35 -11.33
C ALA A 10 13.27 -26.46 -12.14
N SER A 11 12.55 -27.37 -11.47
CA SER A 11 11.80 -28.46 -12.13
C SER A 11 10.50 -27.99 -12.79
N LEU A 12 9.80 -26.99 -12.25
CA LEU A 12 8.64 -26.38 -12.91
C LEU A 12 9.01 -25.64 -14.20
N THR A 13 10.21 -25.06 -14.25
CA THR A 13 10.72 -24.30 -15.40
C THR A 13 10.92 -25.18 -16.65
N ALA A 14 11.35 -26.43 -16.48
CA ALA A 14 11.64 -27.34 -17.59
C ALA A 14 10.39 -27.85 -18.32
N ILE A 15 9.23 -27.85 -17.65
CA ILE A 15 7.98 -28.45 -18.17
C ILE A 15 7.17 -27.46 -19.02
N LEU A 16 7.32 -26.14 -18.82
CA LEU A 16 6.44 -25.12 -19.42
C LEU A 16 6.89 -24.59 -20.79
N PHE A 17 8.14 -24.86 -21.23
CA PHE A 17 8.73 -24.24 -22.44
C PHE A 17 9.01 -25.18 -23.61
N SER A 18 8.36 -26.34 -23.69
CA SER A 18 8.65 -27.34 -24.73
C SER A 18 7.85 -27.23 -26.03
N ASN A 19 7.00 -26.21 -26.23
CA ASN A 19 6.26 -26.03 -27.50
C ASN A 19 6.20 -24.57 -27.93
N SER A 20 6.93 -24.22 -29.00
CA SER A 20 6.91 -22.92 -29.66
C SER A 20 6.07 -22.96 -30.93
N ALA A 21 5.06 -22.14 -31.05
CA ALA A 21 4.39 -21.82 -32.31
C ALA A 21 4.29 -20.29 -32.45
N ASN A 22 4.67 -19.76 -33.62
CA ASN A 22 4.87 -18.34 -33.90
C ASN A 22 3.56 -17.55 -33.98
N ALA A 23 3.28 -16.71 -33.02
CA ALA A 23 2.39 -15.55 -33.15
C ALA A 23 2.93 -14.39 -32.30
N VAL A 24 3.24 -13.25 -32.93
CA VAL A 24 3.65 -12.02 -32.23
C VAL A 24 2.36 -11.39 -31.66
N ILE A 25 2.05 -11.71 -30.42
CA ILE A 25 0.92 -11.10 -29.69
C ILE A 25 1.47 -9.96 -28.84
N GLY A 26 0.76 -8.82 -28.82
CA GLY A 26 1.11 -7.65 -28.03
C GLY A 26 1.14 -7.92 -26.51
N PRO A 27 1.62 -6.98 -25.70
CA PRO A 27 1.86 -7.20 -24.28
C PRO A 27 0.58 -7.57 -23.51
N ILE A 28 0.64 -8.61 -22.70
CA ILE A 28 -0.45 -9.01 -21.78
C ILE A 28 -0.50 -7.98 -20.67
N LYS A 29 -1.48 -7.05 -20.73
CA LYS A 29 -1.72 -6.06 -19.68
C LYS A 29 -2.93 -6.46 -18.85
N ILE A 30 -2.71 -7.06 -17.69
CA ILE A 30 -3.76 -7.31 -16.68
C ILE A 30 -3.71 -6.29 -15.56
N SER A 31 -2.71 -5.42 -15.56
CA SER A 31 -2.49 -4.40 -14.54
C SER A 31 -3.58 -3.33 -14.53
N LEU A 32 -4.30 -3.24 -13.41
CA LEU A 32 -5.36 -2.26 -13.19
C LEU A 32 -4.79 -0.89 -12.78
N ASN A 33 -5.41 0.19 -13.21
CA ASN A 33 -5.20 1.52 -12.64
C ASN A 33 -5.96 1.62 -11.32
N THR A 34 -5.30 2.06 -10.26
CA THR A 34 -5.88 2.10 -8.90
C THR A 34 -7.06 3.06 -8.81
N GLU A 35 -7.01 4.19 -9.51
CA GLU A 35 -8.07 5.20 -9.42
C GLU A 35 -9.37 4.75 -10.08
N TYR A 36 -9.31 3.95 -11.14
CA TYR A 36 -10.48 3.58 -11.93
C TYR A 36 -10.77 2.08 -11.96
N ARG A 37 -9.92 1.27 -11.36
CA ARG A 37 -10.03 -0.20 -11.36
C ARG A 37 -10.19 -0.79 -12.77
N THR A 38 -9.51 -0.20 -13.75
CA THR A 38 -9.48 -0.65 -15.16
C THR A 38 -8.05 -0.61 -15.68
N SER A 39 -7.72 -1.45 -16.66
CA SER A 39 -6.39 -1.47 -17.29
C SER A 39 -6.18 -0.33 -18.30
N SER A 40 -7.26 0.32 -18.76
CA SER A 40 -7.22 1.38 -19.75
C SER A 40 -8.26 2.47 -19.43
N PRO A 41 -7.93 3.42 -18.52
CA PRO A 41 -8.82 4.55 -18.24
C PRO A 41 -8.93 5.45 -19.49
N VAL A 42 -10.10 6.05 -19.68
CA VAL A 42 -10.40 6.98 -20.78
C VAL A 42 -9.98 8.40 -20.44
N ILE A 43 -9.93 8.71 -19.15
CA ILE A 43 -9.58 10.03 -18.62
C ILE A 43 -8.29 9.97 -17.80
N GLY A 44 -7.65 11.11 -17.58
CA GLY A 44 -6.47 11.24 -16.74
C GLY A 44 -6.76 11.00 -15.25
N SER A 45 -5.71 11.08 -14.43
CA SER A 45 -5.86 10.98 -12.97
C SER A 45 -6.51 12.25 -12.42
N ILE A 46 -7.60 12.11 -11.68
CA ILE A 46 -8.30 13.22 -11.00
C ILE A 46 -7.98 13.22 -9.51
N ALA A 47 -7.93 12.05 -8.87
CA ALA A 47 -7.58 11.92 -7.46
C ALA A 47 -6.08 12.15 -7.23
N THR A 48 -5.72 12.46 -5.97
CA THR A 48 -4.31 12.55 -5.58
C THR A 48 -3.68 11.17 -5.56
N THR A 49 -2.95 10.84 -6.61
CA THR A 49 -2.25 9.55 -6.73
C THR A 49 -0.75 9.76 -6.86
N ILE A 50 0.02 9.16 -5.94
CA ILE A 50 1.48 9.07 -6.02
C ILE A 50 1.79 7.74 -6.70
N LYS A 51 2.64 7.78 -7.73
CA LYS A 51 3.11 6.58 -8.44
C LYS A 51 4.62 6.46 -8.25
N LEU A 52 5.05 5.35 -7.70
CA LEU A 52 6.46 5.01 -7.55
C LEU A 52 6.74 3.78 -8.41
N ASP A 53 7.51 3.95 -9.46
CA ASP A 53 8.03 2.83 -10.25
C ASP A 53 9.23 2.18 -9.55
N LYS A 54 9.70 1.06 -10.07
CA LYS A 54 10.84 0.33 -9.51
C LYS A 54 12.11 1.19 -9.40
N ALA A 55 12.35 2.08 -10.33
CA ALA A 55 13.50 2.97 -10.30
C ALA A 55 13.36 4.01 -9.18
N ALA A 56 12.18 4.59 -9.00
CA ALA A 56 11.88 5.50 -7.90
C ALA A 56 12.00 4.80 -6.55
N ILE A 57 11.48 3.58 -6.42
CA ILE A 57 11.61 2.76 -5.20
C ILE A 57 13.10 2.52 -4.88
N LYS A 58 13.88 2.09 -5.87
CA LYS A 58 15.33 1.83 -5.68
C LYS A 58 16.09 3.10 -5.27
N ARG A 59 15.74 4.26 -5.85
CA ARG A 59 16.36 5.55 -5.50
C ARG A 59 16.17 5.95 -4.03
N THR A 60 15.07 5.58 -3.37
CA THR A 60 14.86 5.90 -1.95
C THR A 60 15.89 5.26 -1.03
N GLY A 61 16.53 4.17 -1.46
CA GLY A 61 17.44 3.38 -0.64
C GLY A 61 16.77 2.65 0.53
N ALA A 62 15.44 2.60 0.54
CA ALA A 62 14.68 1.92 1.57
C ALA A 62 14.97 0.41 1.59
N SER A 63 15.17 -0.16 2.78
CA SER A 63 15.39 -1.60 2.97
C SER A 63 14.10 -2.38 3.23
N THR A 64 13.04 -1.69 3.63
CA THR A 64 11.74 -2.28 3.93
C THR A 64 10.61 -1.47 3.30
N PHE A 65 9.44 -2.10 3.13
CA PHE A 65 8.25 -1.43 2.63
C PHE A 65 7.80 -0.27 3.53
N THR A 66 7.92 -0.44 4.85
CA THR A 66 7.63 0.61 5.84
C THR A 66 8.56 1.81 5.67
N ALA A 67 9.87 1.59 5.53
CA ALA A 67 10.85 2.67 5.33
C ALA A 67 10.60 3.44 4.03
N LEU A 68 10.17 2.75 2.97
CA LEU A 68 9.76 3.40 1.73
C LEU A 68 8.58 4.33 1.94
N LEU A 69 7.51 3.85 2.60
CA LEU A 69 6.30 4.64 2.82
C LEU A 69 6.54 5.80 3.81
N GLU A 70 7.51 5.71 4.72
CA GLU A 70 7.89 6.80 5.63
C GLU A 70 8.40 8.05 4.88
N SER A 71 8.98 7.86 3.69
CA SER A 71 9.43 8.96 2.83
C SER A 71 8.30 9.81 2.26
N ILE A 72 7.04 9.38 2.39
CA ILE A 72 5.87 10.07 1.82
C ILE A 72 5.29 11.03 2.86
N PRO A 73 5.21 12.36 2.60
CA PRO A 73 4.86 13.36 3.60
C PRO A 73 3.51 13.17 4.28
N SER A 74 2.47 12.84 3.51
CA SER A 74 1.11 12.63 4.03
C SER A 74 0.92 11.27 4.73
N VAL A 75 1.99 10.47 4.83
CA VAL A 75 2.03 9.19 5.52
C VAL A 75 2.70 9.35 6.88
N SER A 76 2.10 8.80 7.91
CA SER A 76 2.68 8.71 9.25
C SER A 76 2.52 7.29 9.80
N PHE A 77 3.38 6.95 10.74
CA PHE A 77 3.37 5.64 11.38
C PHE A 77 3.14 5.77 12.88
N GLU A 78 2.58 4.73 13.45
CA GLU A 78 2.59 4.44 14.87
C GLU A 78 3.45 3.20 15.06
N GLY A 79 4.54 3.34 15.81
CA GLY A 79 5.53 2.28 15.97
C GLY A 79 6.52 2.21 14.82
N GLY A 80 7.55 1.40 14.99
CA GLY A 80 8.63 1.12 14.06
C GLY A 80 9.08 -0.32 14.22
N GLN A 81 10.32 -0.65 13.83
CA GLN A 81 10.89 -1.94 14.15
C GLN A 81 10.88 -2.16 15.68
N GLY A 82 10.60 -3.36 16.14
CA GLY A 82 10.37 -3.65 17.55
C GLY A 82 9.00 -3.22 18.08
N ASN A 83 8.11 -2.73 17.23
CA ASN A 83 6.72 -2.43 17.56
C ASN A 83 5.80 -2.68 16.36
N LEU A 84 4.52 -2.85 16.64
CA LEU A 84 3.52 -3.00 15.59
C LEU A 84 3.39 -1.72 14.78
N THR A 85 3.72 -1.84 13.51
CA THR A 85 3.63 -0.73 12.60
C THR A 85 2.19 -0.51 12.12
N ALA A 86 1.65 0.68 12.39
CA ALA A 86 0.35 1.11 11.91
C ALA A 86 0.49 2.31 10.99
N LEU A 87 0.12 2.13 9.73
CA LEU A 87 0.20 3.15 8.68
C LEU A 87 -1.02 4.05 8.69
N ARG A 88 -0.82 5.35 8.65
CA ARG A 88 -1.87 6.37 8.53
C ARG A 88 -1.64 7.26 7.32
N VAL A 89 -2.68 7.45 6.51
CA VAL A 89 -2.67 8.38 5.38
C VAL A 89 -3.52 9.60 5.72
N ARG A 90 -2.99 10.80 5.54
CA ARG A 90 -3.68 12.09 5.84
C ARG A 90 -4.27 12.15 7.25
N GLY A 91 -3.60 11.58 8.25
CA GLY A 91 -4.07 11.58 9.63
C GLY A 91 -5.27 10.67 9.93
N ASN A 92 -5.73 9.85 8.99
CA ASN A 92 -6.76 8.82 9.22
C ASN A 92 -6.25 7.72 10.16
N GLU A 93 -7.14 6.85 10.63
CA GLU A 93 -6.74 5.65 11.38
C GLU A 93 -6.09 4.61 10.44
N ALA A 94 -5.22 3.76 10.97
CA ALA A 94 -4.52 2.76 10.16
C ALA A 94 -5.48 1.79 9.42
N ARG A 95 -6.61 1.45 10.04
CA ARG A 95 -7.68 0.63 9.44
C ARG A 95 -8.45 1.32 8.31
N HIS A 96 -8.21 2.60 8.08
CA HIS A 96 -8.81 3.42 7.02
C HIS A 96 -7.99 3.44 5.73
N THR A 97 -6.84 2.80 5.72
CA THR A 97 -5.99 2.66 4.54
C THR A 97 -6.03 1.22 4.05
N LEU A 98 -6.57 1.04 2.85
CA LEU A 98 -6.65 -0.27 2.23
C LEU A 98 -5.32 -0.58 1.51
N LEU A 99 -4.72 -1.73 1.82
CA LEU A 99 -3.57 -2.25 1.10
C LEU A 99 -4.03 -3.32 0.12
N LEU A 100 -3.64 -3.15 -1.14
CA LEU A 100 -3.86 -4.12 -2.21
C LEU A 100 -2.51 -4.66 -2.72
N LEU A 101 -2.48 -5.94 -3.01
CA LEU A 101 -1.39 -6.59 -3.72
C LEU A 101 -1.97 -7.23 -4.99
N ASP A 102 -1.50 -6.76 -6.15
CA ASP A 102 -1.96 -7.19 -7.48
C ASP A 102 -3.51 -7.17 -7.61
N GLY A 103 -4.13 -6.10 -7.10
CA GLY A 103 -5.58 -5.87 -7.16
C GLY A 103 -6.39 -6.45 -6.01
N ASN A 104 -5.80 -7.30 -5.17
CA ASN A 104 -6.50 -8.00 -4.10
C ASN A 104 -6.12 -7.47 -2.72
N LYS A 105 -7.09 -7.45 -1.81
CA LYS A 105 -6.88 -6.97 -0.44
C LYS A 105 -5.89 -7.89 0.29
N VAL A 106 -4.93 -7.32 0.99
CA VAL A 106 -4.03 -8.03 1.93
C VAL A 106 -4.33 -7.70 3.38
N THR A 107 -5.52 -7.18 3.63
CA THR A 107 -5.98 -6.77 4.95
C THR A 107 -7.29 -7.48 5.25
N ILE A 108 -7.42 -8.06 6.44
CA ILE A 108 -8.71 -8.57 6.92
C ILE A 108 -9.73 -7.44 7.02
N THR A 109 -11.01 -7.77 6.91
CA THR A 109 -12.11 -6.79 6.97
C THR A 109 -12.04 -5.96 8.26
N GLY A 110 -12.01 -4.64 8.11
CA GLY A 110 -11.95 -3.67 9.22
C GLY A 110 -10.63 -3.62 9.98
N GLY A 111 -9.64 -4.45 9.62
CA GLY A 111 -8.31 -4.48 10.21
C GLY A 111 -7.35 -3.48 9.60
N GLN A 112 -6.18 -3.36 10.19
CA GLN A 112 -5.05 -2.61 9.60
C GLN A 112 -4.18 -3.51 8.74
N ALA A 113 -3.53 -2.92 7.73
CA ALA A 113 -2.61 -3.64 6.87
C ALA A 113 -1.40 -4.18 7.65
N ASN A 114 -0.95 -5.38 7.32
CA ASN A 114 0.33 -5.90 7.75
C ASN A 114 1.38 -5.53 6.68
N LEU A 115 2.23 -4.56 6.99
CA LEU A 115 3.23 -4.05 6.05
C LEU A 115 4.49 -4.92 5.99
N ASP A 116 4.75 -5.68 7.06
CA ASP A 116 6.00 -6.40 7.25
C ASP A 116 6.11 -7.65 6.34
N VAL A 117 4.96 -8.13 5.85
CA VAL A 117 4.90 -9.27 4.91
C VAL A 117 5.03 -8.87 3.45
N ILE A 118 5.12 -7.57 3.13
CA ILE A 118 5.25 -7.09 1.75
C ILE A 118 6.71 -7.09 1.32
N PRO A 119 7.11 -7.89 0.34
CA PRO A 119 8.49 -8.02 -0.10
C PRO A 119 8.87 -6.86 -1.03
N LEU A 120 9.61 -5.86 -0.52
CA LEU A 120 10.00 -4.67 -1.27
C LEU A 120 10.73 -5.00 -2.58
N ASP A 121 11.54 -6.05 -2.60
CA ASP A 121 12.35 -6.44 -3.76
C ASP A 121 11.55 -7.00 -4.93
N GLN A 122 10.32 -7.49 -4.66
CA GLN A 122 9.40 -8.01 -5.68
C GLN A 122 8.46 -6.95 -6.24
N ILE A 123 8.49 -5.74 -5.68
CA ILE A 123 7.61 -4.64 -6.12
C ILE A 123 8.12 -4.05 -7.44
N GLU A 124 7.24 -3.96 -8.44
CA GLU A 124 7.50 -3.27 -9.70
C GLU A 124 7.00 -1.82 -9.68
N ARG A 125 5.87 -1.56 -9.01
CA ARG A 125 5.38 -0.21 -8.76
C ARG A 125 4.42 -0.17 -7.58
N ILE A 126 4.25 1.03 -7.04
CA ILE A 126 3.25 1.34 -6.01
C ILE A 126 2.42 2.52 -6.49
N GLU A 127 1.11 2.44 -6.30
CA GLU A 127 0.19 3.54 -6.50
C GLU A 127 -0.49 3.86 -5.16
N ILE A 128 -0.36 5.09 -4.70
CA ILE A 128 -0.98 5.56 -3.45
C ILE A 128 -2.03 6.59 -3.83
N SER A 129 -3.29 6.16 -3.84
CA SER A 129 -4.42 7.01 -4.12
C SER A 129 -5.07 7.45 -2.82
N LYS A 130 -5.07 8.76 -2.57
CA LYS A 130 -5.55 9.36 -1.33
C LYS A 130 -7.01 9.80 -1.47
N GLY A 131 -7.82 9.56 -0.44
CA GLY A 131 -9.24 9.91 -0.43
C GLY A 131 -10.17 8.69 -0.38
N PRO A 132 -11.49 8.87 -0.61
CA PRO A 132 -12.49 7.84 -0.44
C PRO A 132 -12.57 6.94 -1.67
N PHE A 133 -12.11 5.71 -1.55
CA PHE A 133 -12.17 4.72 -2.64
C PHE A 133 -13.09 3.52 -2.35
N SER A 134 -13.94 3.61 -1.30
CA SER A 134 -14.86 2.50 -0.97
C SER A 134 -15.90 2.22 -2.05
N SER A 135 -16.23 3.18 -2.90
CA SER A 135 -17.09 2.96 -4.06
C SER A 135 -16.50 1.99 -5.09
N LEU A 136 -15.16 1.87 -5.16
CA LEU A 136 -14.47 0.96 -6.07
C LEU A 136 -13.98 -0.31 -5.39
N TYR A 137 -13.40 -0.18 -4.18
CA TYR A 137 -12.70 -1.26 -3.52
C TYR A 137 -13.44 -1.82 -2.30
N GLY A 138 -14.60 -1.23 -1.94
CA GLY A 138 -15.39 -1.65 -0.79
C GLY A 138 -14.85 -1.14 0.55
N PRO A 139 -15.20 -1.79 1.66
CA PRO A 139 -14.86 -1.32 3.01
C PRO A 139 -13.36 -1.20 3.24
N GLY A 140 -12.96 -0.20 4.07
CA GLY A 140 -11.57 0.02 4.50
C GLY A 140 -10.83 1.13 3.75
N ALA A 141 -11.38 1.68 2.66
CA ALA A 141 -10.74 2.72 1.85
C ALA A 141 -11.29 4.13 2.17
N ILE A 142 -11.24 4.54 3.45
CA ILE A 142 -11.65 5.88 3.91
C ILE A 142 -10.53 6.91 3.65
N GLY A 143 -9.29 6.60 4.05
CA GLY A 143 -8.13 7.47 3.92
C GLY A 143 -7.43 7.34 2.58
N GLY A 144 -7.57 6.19 1.94
CA GLY A 144 -6.95 5.91 0.64
C GLY A 144 -6.70 4.42 0.39
N VAL A 145 -6.07 4.18 -0.75
CA VAL A 145 -5.65 2.85 -1.21
C VAL A 145 -4.16 2.90 -1.52
N ILE A 146 -3.41 1.96 -0.98
CA ILE A 146 -2.03 1.67 -1.39
C ILE A 146 -2.09 0.39 -2.21
N HIS A 147 -1.78 0.48 -3.49
CA HIS A 147 -1.79 -0.63 -4.41
C HIS A 147 -0.36 -1.00 -4.79
N VAL A 148 0.07 -2.17 -4.39
CA VAL A 148 1.37 -2.76 -4.69
C VAL A 148 1.21 -3.69 -5.87
N PHE A 149 2.09 -3.56 -6.85
CA PHE A 149 2.13 -4.40 -8.03
C PHE A 149 3.45 -5.14 -8.08
N THR A 150 3.37 -6.47 -8.14
CA THR A 150 4.54 -7.35 -8.30
C THR A 150 4.70 -7.82 -9.75
N ASP A 151 3.64 -7.69 -10.56
CA ASP A 151 3.62 -8.14 -11.94
C ASP A 151 4.54 -7.28 -12.81
N LYS A 152 5.44 -7.94 -13.52
CA LYS A 152 6.33 -7.31 -14.48
C LYS A 152 5.58 -7.05 -15.76
N ALA A 153 5.68 -5.81 -16.26
CA ALA A 153 5.11 -5.48 -17.54
C ALA A 153 5.61 -6.47 -18.61
N ALA A 154 4.70 -6.98 -19.43
CA ALA A 154 4.97 -7.95 -20.48
C ALA A 154 6.01 -7.52 -21.54
N ASN A 155 6.57 -6.32 -21.40
CA ASN A 155 7.64 -5.78 -22.24
C ASN A 155 9.05 -6.17 -21.79
N SER A 156 9.19 -6.87 -20.65
CA SER A 156 10.49 -7.32 -20.14
C SER A 156 11.04 -8.45 -21.04
N ILE A 157 12.34 -8.49 -21.26
CA ILE A 157 13.04 -9.62 -21.87
C ILE A 157 13.30 -10.69 -20.82
N SER A 158 13.46 -11.95 -21.26
CA SER A 158 13.88 -13.03 -20.35
C SER A 158 15.22 -12.69 -19.73
N ARG A 159 15.29 -12.75 -18.39
CA ARG A 159 16.49 -12.45 -17.63
C ARG A 159 16.41 -13.02 -16.22
N SER A 160 17.55 -13.33 -15.69
CA SER A 160 17.69 -13.66 -14.26
C SER A 160 18.50 -12.58 -13.56
N LYS A 161 18.20 -12.34 -12.28
CA LYS A 161 18.82 -11.32 -11.47
C LYS A 161 19.08 -11.85 -10.07
N VAL A 162 20.29 -11.64 -9.58
CA VAL A 162 20.66 -11.86 -8.17
C VAL A 162 20.96 -10.50 -7.55
N ASP A 163 20.41 -10.25 -6.36
CA ASP A 163 20.73 -9.10 -5.54
C ASP A 163 21.18 -9.57 -4.16
N LEU A 164 22.38 -9.17 -3.77
CA LEU A 164 22.98 -9.51 -2.48
C LEU A 164 23.27 -8.22 -1.74
N SER A 165 22.93 -8.15 -0.46
CA SER A 165 23.34 -7.01 0.36
C SER A 165 23.65 -7.40 1.80
N TYR A 166 24.50 -6.55 2.40
CA TYR A 166 24.90 -6.63 3.81
C TYR A 166 24.90 -5.22 4.40
N GLY A 167 24.48 -5.08 5.65
CA GLY A 167 24.38 -3.77 6.29
C GLY A 167 24.46 -3.80 7.82
N THR A 168 24.24 -2.62 8.41
CA THR A 168 24.13 -2.43 9.87
C THR A 168 23.09 -3.36 10.48
N HIS A 169 23.23 -3.65 11.78
CA HIS A 169 22.40 -4.60 12.54
C HIS A 169 22.45 -6.02 11.96
N ASP A 170 23.60 -6.43 11.44
CA ASP A 170 23.85 -7.71 10.76
C ASP A 170 22.79 -8.02 9.67
N SER A 171 22.28 -6.95 9.02
CA SER A 171 21.26 -7.09 7.98
C SER A 171 21.83 -7.82 6.77
N LYS A 172 21.18 -8.89 6.35
CA LYS A 172 21.55 -9.73 5.20
C LYS A 172 20.36 -9.89 4.29
N LYS A 173 20.60 -9.80 2.98
CA LYS A 173 19.57 -10.07 1.98
C LYS A 173 20.14 -10.84 0.81
N VAL A 174 19.40 -11.86 0.39
CA VAL A 174 19.59 -12.56 -0.88
C VAL A 174 18.25 -12.50 -1.62
N ASN A 175 18.27 -11.95 -2.83
CA ASN A 175 17.11 -11.97 -3.71
C ASN A 175 17.50 -12.59 -5.05
N LEU A 176 16.78 -13.63 -5.46
CA LEU A 176 16.86 -14.21 -6.80
C LEU A 176 15.55 -13.96 -7.51
N ASN A 177 15.61 -13.41 -8.70
CA ASN A 177 14.45 -13.19 -9.52
C ASN A 177 14.74 -13.66 -10.94
N THR A 178 13.85 -14.47 -11.50
CA THR A 178 13.98 -15.01 -12.85
C THR A 178 12.68 -14.76 -13.60
N TYR A 179 12.79 -14.07 -14.72
CA TYR A 179 11.70 -13.76 -15.63
C TYR A 179 11.90 -14.46 -16.96
N PHE A 180 10.93 -15.27 -17.35
CA PHE A 180 10.87 -15.95 -18.64
C PHE A 180 9.74 -15.36 -19.47
N LYS A 181 10.04 -15.00 -20.70
CA LYS A 181 9.06 -14.52 -21.66
C LYS A 181 8.97 -15.50 -22.83
N GLY A 182 7.80 -16.08 -23.00
CA GLY A 182 7.41 -16.80 -24.23
C GLY A 182 6.72 -15.83 -25.22
N GLU A 183 6.18 -16.38 -26.28
CA GLU A 183 5.44 -15.62 -27.30
C GLU A 183 4.10 -15.10 -26.75
N THR A 184 3.34 -15.99 -26.11
CA THR A 184 1.99 -15.74 -25.57
C THR A 184 1.92 -15.77 -24.06
N SER A 185 3.01 -16.07 -23.36
CA SER A 185 3.05 -16.25 -21.92
C SER A 185 4.31 -15.69 -21.29
N TYR A 186 4.24 -15.44 -19.98
CA TYR A 186 5.42 -15.16 -19.17
C TYR A 186 5.32 -15.90 -17.83
N LEU A 187 6.49 -16.14 -17.24
CA LEU A 187 6.63 -16.66 -15.88
C LEU A 187 7.69 -15.84 -15.16
N ASP A 188 7.34 -15.30 -14.00
CA ASP A 188 8.25 -14.63 -13.07
C ASP A 188 8.31 -15.40 -11.78
N ILE A 189 9.52 -15.74 -11.32
CA ILE A 189 9.77 -16.41 -10.04
C ILE A 189 10.73 -15.54 -9.25
N ALA A 190 10.34 -15.17 -8.05
CA ALA A 190 11.16 -14.38 -7.13
C ALA A 190 11.29 -15.09 -5.78
N LEU A 191 12.53 -15.17 -5.28
CA LEU A 191 12.86 -15.73 -3.98
C LEU A 191 13.63 -14.66 -3.20
N THR A 192 13.20 -14.36 -2.00
CA THR A 192 13.88 -13.40 -1.12
C THR A 192 14.09 -14.01 0.26
N ASP A 193 15.31 -13.91 0.76
CA ASP A 193 15.66 -14.18 2.15
C ASP A 193 16.23 -12.89 2.74
N TYR A 194 15.67 -12.44 3.86
CA TYR A 194 16.10 -11.24 4.57
C TYR A 194 16.17 -11.51 6.05
N SER A 195 17.26 -11.09 6.67
CA SER A 195 17.42 -11.12 8.14
C SER A 195 18.10 -9.87 8.67
N THR A 196 17.79 -9.50 9.90
CA THR A 196 18.48 -8.45 10.67
C THR A 196 18.33 -8.73 12.16
N ASP A 197 19.34 -8.38 12.94
CA ASP A 197 19.26 -8.46 14.41
C ASP A 197 18.34 -7.38 15.00
N GLY A 198 18.04 -6.33 14.23
CA GLY A 198 17.20 -5.23 14.70
C GLY A 198 17.87 -4.35 15.75
N VAL A 199 17.08 -3.78 16.62
CA VAL A 199 17.51 -2.95 17.77
C VAL A 199 16.74 -3.37 19.02
N ASP A 200 17.27 -3.04 20.18
CA ASP A 200 16.54 -3.05 21.44
C ASP A 200 15.62 -1.81 21.46
N ALA A 201 14.37 -1.99 21.03
CA ALA A 201 13.45 -0.88 20.82
C ALA A 201 12.95 -0.26 22.13
N THR A 202 12.80 -1.05 23.18
CA THR A 202 12.28 -0.58 24.49
C THR A 202 13.37 -0.34 25.52
N GLY A 203 14.58 -0.80 25.29
CA GLY A 203 15.72 -0.67 26.23
C GLY A 203 15.69 -1.70 27.34
N ASP A 204 15.08 -2.85 27.12
CA ASP A 204 14.98 -3.95 28.10
C ASP A 204 16.13 -4.96 28.01
N GLY A 205 17.00 -4.80 27.02
CA GLY A 205 18.25 -5.55 26.87
C GLY A 205 18.19 -6.67 25.85
N ASP A 206 17.06 -6.92 25.18
CA ASP A 206 16.98 -7.83 24.06
C ASP A 206 16.82 -7.09 22.71
N LEU A 207 17.21 -7.75 21.62
CA LEU A 207 17.09 -7.22 20.29
C LEU A 207 15.78 -7.70 19.65
N ASP A 208 15.21 -6.88 18.76
CA ASP A 208 14.02 -7.21 17.98
C ASP A 208 14.38 -7.67 16.56
N PRO A 209 14.81 -8.93 16.38
CA PRO A 209 15.23 -9.44 15.09
C PRO A 209 14.03 -9.63 14.14
N ILE A 210 14.35 -9.56 12.84
CA ILE A 210 13.43 -9.91 11.75
C ILE A 210 14.09 -10.98 10.90
N LYS A 211 13.36 -12.06 10.61
CA LYS A 211 13.66 -13.01 9.54
C LYS A 211 12.46 -13.10 8.63
N ARG A 212 12.68 -13.06 7.31
CA ARG A 212 11.60 -13.14 6.33
C ARG A 212 12.07 -13.91 5.10
N GLU A 213 11.35 -14.97 4.77
CA GLU A 213 11.48 -15.72 3.54
C GLU A 213 10.25 -15.47 2.67
N THR A 214 10.45 -15.15 1.39
CA THR A 214 9.35 -14.87 0.47
C THR A 214 9.55 -15.58 -0.85
N ILE A 215 8.49 -16.21 -1.34
CA ILE A 215 8.39 -16.81 -2.67
C ILE A 215 7.26 -16.12 -3.40
N GLY A 216 7.58 -15.53 -4.57
CA GLY A 216 6.61 -14.95 -5.50
C GLY A 216 6.63 -15.70 -6.81
N ILE A 217 5.47 -16.03 -7.36
CA ILE A 217 5.31 -16.62 -8.69
C ILE A 217 4.22 -15.84 -9.42
N ASN A 218 4.56 -15.27 -10.57
CA ASN A 218 3.61 -14.59 -11.43
C ASN A 218 3.63 -15.27 -12.80
N PHE A 219 2.47 -15.72 -13.25
CA PHE A 219 2.27 -16.30 -14.56
C PHE A 219 1.17 -15.56 -15.30
N GLY A 220 1.35 -15.31 -16.58
CA GLY A 220 0.31 -14.79 -17.45
C GLY A 220 0.39 -15.42 -18.83
N SER A 221 -0.77 -15.64 -19.44
CA SER A 221 -0.85 -16.22 -20.79
C SER A 221 -2.04 -15.65 -21.56
N GLN A 222 -1.79 -15.35 -22.82
CA GLN A 222 -2.81 -15.11 -23.83
C GLN A 222 -3.21 -16.47 -24.41
N ILE A 223 -4.38 -16.99 -23.99
CA ILE A 223 -4.88 -18.32 -24.39
C ILE A 223 -5.46 -18.27 -25.81
N THR A 224 -6.16 -17.17 -26.13
CA THR A 224 -6.67 -16.86 -27.48
C THR A 224 -6.51 -15.35 -27.70
N ASP A 225 -6.75 -14.87 -28.92
CA ASP A 225 -6.72 -13.43 -29.24
C ASP A 225 -7.66 -12.58 -28.34
N LYS A 226 -8.65 -13.23 -27.71
CA LYS A 226 -9.66 -12.60 -26.88
C LYS A 226 -9.60 -12.97 -25.40
N THR A 227 -8.83 -13.99 -25.03
CA THR A 227 -8.81 -14.54 -23.67
C THR A 227 -7.41 -14.52 -23.11
N SER A 228 -7.22 -13.85 -21.97
CA SER A 228 -5.99 -13.92 -21.19
C SER A 228 -6.27 -14.43 -19.77
N VAL A 229 -5.29 -15.11 -19.19
CA VAL A 229 -5.33 -15.58 -17.81
C VAL A 229 -4.07 -15.15 -17.07
N SER A 230 -4.20 -14.96 -15.76
CA SER A 230 -3.09 -14.72 -14.85
C SER A 230 -3.20 -15.57 -13.60
N LEU A 231 -2.04 -15.89 -13.03
CA LEU A 231 -1.89 -16.57 -11.77
C LEU A 231 -0.80 -15.86 -10.97
N ASN A 232 -1.11 -15.44 -9.74
CA ASN A 232 -0.13 -14.88 -8.83
C ASN A 232 -0.16 -15.67 -7.52
N ILE A 233 1.00 -16.08 -7.06
CA ILE A 233 1.19 -16.76 -5.78
C ILE A 233 2.24 -15.97 -5.01
N LEU A 234 1.93 -15.58 -3.79
CA LEU A 234 2.89 -15.03 -2.85
C LEU A 234 2.81 -15.84 -1.56
N ASN A 235 3.94 -16.35 -1.11
CA ASN A 235 4.09 -16.91 0.23
C ASN A 235 5.21 -16.16 0.95
N THR A 236 4.87 -15.50 2.06
CA THR A 236 5.82 -14.86 2.97
C THR A 236 5.69 -15.51 4.33
N GLU A 237 6.78 -16.04 4.84
CA GLU A 237 6.94 -16.48 6.23
C GLU A 237 7.86 -15.47 6.93
N ALA A 238 7.42 -14.88 8.02
CA ALA A 238 8.18 -13.87 8.74
C ALA A 238 8.12 -14.07 10.25
N ASP A 239 9.30 -14.21 10.86
CA ASP A 239 9.50 -14.11 12.30
C ASP A 239 9.90 -12.69 12.64
N ILE A 240 9.04 -11.97 13.35
CA ILE A 240 9.23 -10.57 13.72
C ILE A 240 9.10 -10.44 15.23
N SER A 241 10.21 -10.19 15.89
CA SER A 241 10.19 -9.90 17.32
C SER A 241 9.69 -8.47 17.55
N PHE A 242 8.93 -8.26 18.61
CA PHE A 242 8.56 -6.93 19.07
C PHE A 242 8.18 -6.99 20.55
N ASP A 243 8.29 -5.85 21.21
CA ASP A 243 7.92 -5.70 22.60
C ASP A 243 6.47 -5.24 22.78
N ASN A 244 5.82 -5.79 23.78
CA ASN A 244 4.55 -5.33 24.28
C ASN A 244 4.69 -4.95 25.75
N GLY A 245 5.28 -3.79 26.00
CA GLY A 245 5.67 -3.34 27.33
C GLY A 245 6.86 -4.16 27.88
N ILE A 246 6.64 -4.97 28.90
CA ILE A 246 7.68 -5.79 29.54
C ILE A 246 7.78 -7.23 29.00
N TYR A 247 7.03 -7.56 27.95
CA TYR A 247 6.98 -8.90 27.38
C TYR A 247 7.51 -8.87 25.94
N ALA A 248 8.62 -9.56 25.69
CA ALA A 248 9.04 -9.88 24.34
C ALA A 248 8.02 -10.82 23.69
N MET A 249 7.58 -10.48 22.51
CA MET A 249 6.65 -11.30 21.73
C MET A 249 7.30 -11.67 20.40
N LYS A 250 7.24 -12.95 20.05
CA LYS A 250 7.68 -13.46 18.74
C LYS A 250 6.46 -13.86 17.94
N PRO A 251 5.80 -12.94 17.28
CA PRO A 251 4.66 -13.29 16.46
C PRO A 251 5.12 -13.82 15.12
N ASP A 252 4.61 -14.99 14.74
CA ASP A 252 4.60 -15.40 13.35
C ASP A 252 3.75 -14.39 12.57
N ASN A 253 4.29 -13.85 11.50
CA ASN A 253 3.61 -12.99 10.55
C ASN A 253 3.70 -13.62 9.17
N ASP A 254 2.73 -14.49 8.85
CA ASP A 254 2.73 -15.20 7.58
C ASP A 254 1.63 -14.65 6.68
N LEU A 255 1.91 -14.62 5.39
CA LEU A 255 0.94 -14.31 4.34
C LEU A 255 1.09 -15.32 3.21
N THR A 256 0.04 -16.07 2.93
CA THR A 256 -0.09 -16.83 1.68
C THR A 256 -1.21 -16.22 0.88
N GLN A 257 -0.94 -15.83 -0.35
CA GLN A 257 -1.94 -15.28 -1.27
C GLN A 257 -1.88 -16.02 -2.60
N PHE A 258 -3.05 -16.45 -3.07
CA PHE A 258 -3.28 -17.03 -4.36
C PHE A 258 -4.28 -16.16 -5.11
N ASN A 259 -3.94 -15.71 -6.32
CA ASN A 259 -4.81 -14.94 -7.17
C ASN A 259 -4.91 -15.60 -8.54
N PHE A 260 -6.13 -15.73 -9.04
CA PHE A 260 -6.42 -16.11 -10.40
C PHE A 260 -7.24 -15.03 -11.08
N GLY A 261 -6.79 -14.59 -12.25
CA GLY A 261 -7.49 -13.61 -13.09
C GLY A 261 -7.76 -14.19 -14.47
N MET A 262 -8.93 -13.88 -15.00
CA MET A 262 -9.30 -14.15 -16.39
C MET A 262 -9.90 -12.89 -17.00
N SER A 263 -9.43 -12.54 -18.19
CA SER A 263 -9.96 -11.43 -18.96
C SER A 263 -10.42 -11.93 -20.32
N GLN A 264 -11.71 -11.70 -20.63
CA GLN A 264 -12.35 -12.08 -21.87
C GLN A 264 -12.79 -10.83 -22.64
N LYS A 265 -12.21 -10.59 -23.80
CA LYS A 265 -12.68 -9.62 -24.77
C LYS A 265 -13.84 -10.25 -25.56
N VAL A 266 -15.05 -9.78 -25.33
CA VAL A 266 -16.24 -10.28 -26.06
C VAL A 266 -16.24 -9.70 -27.48
N ASN A 267 -16.04 -8.38 -27.58
CA ASN A 267 -15.79 -7.63 -28.80
C ASN A 267 -14.85 -6.44 -28.50
N ASP A 268 -14.70 -5.48 -29.41
CA ASP A 268 -13.78 -4.35 -29.24
C ASP A 268 -14.22 -3.40 -28.11
N ASP A 269 -15.51 -3.32 -27.84
CA ASP A 269 -16.10 -2.40 -26.87
C ASP A 269 -16.49 -3.07 -25.56
N TYR A 270 -16.50 -4.40 -25.48
CA TYR A 270 -16.95 -5.13 -24.30
C TYR A 270 -15.95 -6.17 -23.83
N LYS A 271 -15.59 -6.07 -22.54
CA LYS A 271 -14.65 -6.95 -21.86
C LYS A 271 -15.20 -7.39 -20.51
N ILE A 272 -14.97 -8.64 -20.16
CA ILE A 272 -15.32 -9.24 -18.87
C ILE A 272 -14.02 -9.61 -18.16
N ASN A 273 -13.87 -9.20 -16.90
CA ASN A 273 -12.79 -9.63 -16.02
C ASN A 273 -13.39 -10.44 -14.87
N ILE A 274 -12.79 -11.59 -14.59
CA ILE A 274 -13.14 -12.47 -13.47
C ILE A 274 -11.88 -12.63 -12.64
N ASP A 275 -11.97 -12.33 -11.34
CA ASP A 275 -10.86 -12.45 -10.42
C ASP A 275 -11.29 -13.28 -9.22
N TYR A 276 -10.42 -14.19 -8.79
CA TYR A 276 -10.53 -14.94 -7.56
C TYR A 276 -9.25 -14.76 -6.75
N ALA A 277 -9.40 -14.44 -5.46
CA ALA A 277 -8.29 -14.35 -4.52
C ALA A 277 -8.58 -15.18 -3.28
N ASP A 278 -7.61 -15.95 -2.84
CA ASP A 278 -7.58 -16.64 -1.55
C ASP A 278 -6.35 -16.19 -0.78
N GLN A 279 -6.60 -15.57 0.37
CA GLN A 279 -5.56 -15.09 1.25
C GLN A 279 -5.67 -15.78 2.61
N ASN A 280 -4.54 -16.26 3.09
CA ASN A 280 -4.38 -16.79 4.44
C ASN A 280 -3.31 -15.99 5.17
N THR A 281 -3.66 -15.48 6.33
CA THR A 281 -2.77 -14.68 7.16
C THR A 281 -2.68 -15.29 8.55
N LYS A 282 -1.46 -15.45 9.06
CA LYS A 282 -1.20 -15.74 10.46
C LYS A 282 -0.56 -14.51 11.08
N ARG A 283 -1.09 -14.04 12.17
CA ARG A 283 -0.56 -12.88 12.86
C ARG A 283 -0.71 -13.05 14.37
N ARG A 284 0.39 -13.09 15.10
CA ARG A 284 0.39 -13.27 16.57
C ARG A 284 -0.36 -14.51 17.04
N GLY A 285 -0.22 -15.61 16.34
CA GLY A 285 -0.94 -16.85 16.61
C GLY A 285 -2.38 -16.88 16.10
N ASP A 286 -3.01 -15.75 15.82
CA ASP A 286 -4.34 -15.69 15.20
C ASP A 286 -4.25 -15.99 13.70
N LYS A 287 -5.21 -16.80 13.20
CA LYS A 287 -5.30 -17.18 11.79
C LYS A 287 -6.56 -16.61 11.18
N TYR A 288 -6.39 -15.99 10.02
CA TYR A 288 -7.48 -15.40 9.23
C TYR A 288 -7.39 -15.87 7.78
N SER A 289 -8.54 -15.97 7.10
CA SER A 289 -8.58 -16.06 5.64
C SER A 289 -9.53 -15.03 5.08
N LEU A 290 -9.20 -14.53 3.89
CA LEU A 290 -10.05 -13.66 3.09
C LEU A 290 -10.18 -14.24 1.68
N ASN A 291 -11.37 -14.71 1.36
CA ASN A 291 -11.70 -15.20 0.02
C ASN A 291 -12.53 -14.14 -0.70
N THR A 292 -12.11 -13.77 -1.90
CA THR A 292 -12.80 -12.77 -2.71
C THR A 292 -12.97 -13.28 -4.13
N MET A 293 -14.18 -13.16 -4.67
CA MET A 293 -14.48 -13.39 -6.08
C MET A 293 -15.09 -12.12 -6.65
N SER A 294 -14.60 -11.64 -7.79
CA SER A 294 -15.19 -10.49 -8.49
C SER A 294 -15.42 -10.78 -9.96
N ILE A 295 -16.47 -10.16 -10.51
CA ILE A 295 -16.79 -10.11 -11.94
C ILE A 295 -16.98 -8.64 -12.29
N ILE A 296 -16.23 -8.15 -13.26
CA ILE A 296 -16.29 -6.77 -13.72
C ILE A 296 -16.53 -6.76 -15.23
N ASN A 297 -17.58 -6.08 -15.65
CA ASN A 297 -17.92 -5.83 -17.04
C ASN A 297 -17.45 -4.42 -17.40
N GLU A 298 -16.62 -4.28 -18.41
CA GLU A 298 -16.14 -3.00 -18.94
C GLU A 298 -16.75 -2.77 -20.33
N LEU A 299 -17.51 -1.69 -20.49
CA LEU A 299 -18.09 -1.25 -21.75
C LEU A 299 -17.41 0.07 -22.15
N ASN A 300 -16.81 0.08 -23.32
CA ASN A 300 -16.17 1.24 -23.92
C ASN A 300 -17.16 1.92 -24.87
N PHE A 301 -17.14 3.23 -24.86
CA PHE A 301 -17.80 4.11 -25.80
C PHE A 301 -16.75 5.09 -26.34
N ASP A 302 -17.06 5.86 -27.38
CA ASP A 302 -16.06 6.73 -28.02
C ASP A 302 -15.26 7.58 -27.03
N ASN A 303 -15.92 8.27 -26.10
CA ASN A 303 -15.30 9.17 -25.12
C ASN A 303 -15.60 8.80 -23.67
N SER A 304 -16.07 7.58 -23.43
CA SER A 304 -16.41 7.16 -22.06
C SER A 304 -16.29 5.66 -21.87
N LYS A 305 -16.27 5.25 -20.61
CA LYS A 305 -16.26 3.85 -20.17
C LYS A 305 -17.21 3.66 -19.01
N LEU A 306 -17.96 2.58 -19.05
CA LEU A 306 -18.79 2.11 -17.94
C LEU A 306 -18.24 0.78 -17.43
N SER A 307 -17.92 0.71 -16.14
CA SER A 307 -17.57 -0.53 -15.44
C SER A 307 -18.69 -0.89 -14.48
N ILE A 308 -19.21 -2.12 -14.57
CA ILE A 308 -20.23 -2.65 -13.65
C ILE A 308 -19.68 -3.96 -13.06
N GLY A 309 -19.71 -4.08 -11.75
CA GLY A 309 -19.11 -5.23 -11.08
C GLY A 309 -19.94 -5.79 -9.93
N PHE A 310 -19.67 -7.05 -9.68
CA PHE A 310 -20.11 -7.78 -8.49
C PHE A 310 -18.88 -8.32 -7.77
N MET A 311 -18.90 -8.30 -6.44
CA MET A 311 -17.86 -8.89 -5.61
C MET A 311 -18.51 -9.62 -4.44
N ASN A 312 -18.03 -10.82 -4.16
CA ASN A 312 -18.36 -11.59 -2.96
C ASN A 312 -17.10 -11.77 -2.13
N SER A 313 -17.17 -11.42 -0.85
CA SER A 313 -16.06 -11.57 0.10
C SER A 313 -16.49 -12.37 1.31
N VAL A 314 -15.61 -13.28 1.73
CA VAL A 314 -15.77 -14.12 2.92
C VAL A 314 -14.50 -14.01 3.76
N ASP A 315 -14.61 -13.41 4.93
CA ASP A 315 -13.53 -13.22 5.91
C ASP A 315 -13.78 -14.14 7.10
N THR A 316 -12.80 -14.96 7.45
CA THR A 316 -12.92 -15.97 8.51
C THR A 316 -11.83 -15.79 9.55
N ASP A 317 -12.23 -15.68 10.81
CA ASP A 317 -11.37 -15.81 12.00
C ASP A 317 -11.42 -17.24 12.49
N PHE A 318 -10.35 -18.00 12.26
CA PHE A 318 -10.30 -19.43 12.62
C PHE A 318 -10.22 -19.64 14.14
N GLY A 319 -9.55 -18.74 14.88
CA GLY A 319 -9.41 -18.84 16.32
C GLY A 319 -10.74 -18.75 17.07
N ASN A 320 -11.72 -18.05 16.50
CA ASN A 320 -13.04 -17.85 17.09
C ASN A 320 -14.17 -18.49 16.27
N SER A 321 -13.86 -19.17 15.18
CA SER A 321 -14.84 -19.78 14.25
C SER A 321 -15.91 -18.79 13.81
N LYS A 322 -15.52 -17.54 13.52
CA LYS A 322 -16.40 -16.46 13.09
C LYS A 322 -16.15 -16.11 11.64
N THR A 323 -17.23 -15.88 10.92
CA THR A 323 -17.17 -15.49 9.51
C THR A 323 -17.97 -14.21 9.30
N ILE A 324 -17.44 -13.32 8.50
CA ILE A 324 -18.06 -12.09 8.01
C ILE A 324 -18.19 -12.21 6.51
N LYS A 325 -19.40 -12.02 5.97
CA LYS A 325 -19.67 -12.11 4.53
C LYS A 325 -20.29 -10.82 4.04
N HIS A 326 -19.87 -10.39 2.86
CA HIS A 326 -20.56 -9.30 2.16
C HIS A 326 -20.59 -9.53 0.66
N LYS A 327 -21.65 -9.05 0.04
CA LYS A 327 -21.82 -8.99 -1.41
C LYS A 327 -21.90 -7.53 -1.82
N ASP A 328 -21.12 -7.18 -2.81
CA ASP A 328 -21.04 -5.79 -3.27
C ASP A 328 -21.46 -5.71 -4.74
N TYR A 329 -22.28 -4.72 -5.03
CA TYR A 329 -22.66 -4.35 -6.38
C TYR A 329 -22.14 -2.94 -6.64
N PHE A 330 -21.37 -2.75 -7.69
CA PHE A 330 -20.76 -1.45 -7.95
C PHE A 330 -20.78 -1.10 -9.43
N GLY A 331 -20.78 0.20 -9.70
CA GLY A 331 -20.64 0.74 -11.04
C GLY A 331 -19.85 2.02 -11.02
N GLN A 332 -19.09 2.25 -12.08
CA GLN A 332 -18.36 3.48 -12.32
C GLN A 332 -18.45 3.84 -13.81
N TRP A 333 -18.87 5.05 -14.06
CA TRP A 333 -18.75 5.70 -15.35
C TRP A 333 -17.60 6.70 -15.32
N GLN A 334 -16.83 6.79 -16.40
CA GLN A 334 -15.79 7.78 -16.61
C GLN A 334 -15.82 8.25 -18.08
N GLY A 335 -15.59 9.54 -18.32
CA GLY A 335 -15.62 10.04 -19.68
C GLY A 335 -15.39 11.55 -19.79
N LEU A 336 -15.34 12.00 -21.03
CA LEU A 336 -15.22 13.40 -21.41
C LEU A 336 -16.62 13.98 -21.72
N VAL A 337 -16.97 15.08 -21.05
CA VAL A 337 -18.22 15.82 -21.29
C VAL A 337 -17.87 17.29 -21.48
N VAL A 338 -17.98 17.78 -22.71
CA VAL A 338 -17.68 19.18 -23.07
C VAL A 338 -16.32 19.62 -22.44
N ASP A 339 -15.24 18.91 -22.80
CA ASP A 339 -13.87 19.16 -22.35
C ASP A 339 -13.64 19.02 -20.83
N ASN A 340 -14.60 18.46 -20.10
CA ASN A 340 -14.42 18.12 -18.70
C ASN A 340 -14.24 16.60 -18.56
N GLU A 341 -13.28 16.20 -17.78
CA GLU A 341 -13.11 14.81 -17.37
C GLU A 341 -13.99 14.54 -16.15
N ILE A 342 -14.88 13.58 -16.23
CA ILE A 342 -15.82 13.25 -15.16
C ILE A 342 -15.73 11.77 -14.84
N SER A 343 -15.77 11.44 -13.56
CA SER A 343 -15.95 10.08 -13.06
C SER A 343 -17.02 10.05 -11.97
N ILE A 344 -17.96 9.12 -12.09
CA ILE A 344 -19.05 8.90 -11.13
C ILE A 344 -19.10 7.43 -10.78
N GLY A 345 -19.10 7.10 -9.49
CA GLY A 345 -19.18 5.72 -9.03
C GLY A 345 -20.11 5.55 -7.84
N ALA A 346 -20.68 4.37 -7.73
CA ALA A 346 -21.46 3.95 -6.56
C ALA A 346 -21.24 2.47 -6.26
N ARG A 347 -21.38 2.10 -4.99
CA ARG A 347 -21.33 0.71 -4.51
C ARG A 347 -22.39 0.52 -3.43
N ILE A 348 -23.10 -0.59 -3.51
CA ILE A 348 -23.96 -1.14 -2.48
C ILE A 348 -23.23 -2.30 -1.85
N ILE A 349 -23.04 -2.27 -0.54
CA ILE A 349 -22.37 -3.30 0.26
C ILE A 349 -23.45 -3.96 1.09
N ASP A 350 -23.83 -5.18 0.71
CA ASP A 350 -24.81 -6.00 1.45
C ASP A 350 -24.06 -6.98 2.37
N HIS A 351 -24.25 -6.80 3.68
CA HIS A 351 -23.42 -7.44 4.69
C HIS A 351 -24.25 -8.32 5.62
N ASP A 352 -23.77 -9.51 5.98
CA ASP A 352 -24.49 -10.49 6.81
C ASP A 352 -24.62 -10.13 8.30
N LYS A 353 -23.80 -9.18 8.81
CA LYS A 353 -23.76 -8.75 10.23
C LYS A 353 -24.19 -7.30 10.46
N PHE A 354 -24.07 -6.46 9.46
CA PHE A 354 -24.36 -5.04 9.52
C PHE A 354 -25.42 -4.67 8.48
N SER A 355 -26.05 -3.52 8.61
CA SER A 355 -26.99 -3.04 7.61
C SER A 355 -26.31 -2.80 6.26
N THR A 356 -27.07 -2.84 5.19
CA THR A 356 -26.62 -2.45 3.84
C THR A 356 -26.12 -1.01 3.83
N HIS A 357 -24.94 -0.80 3.22
CA HIS A 357 -24.30 0.51 3.11
C HIS A 357 -24.10 0.89 1.63
N THR A 358 -24.33 2.15 1.31
CA THR A 358 -24.03 2.70 -0.01
C THR A 358 -22.91 3.72 0.09
N THR A 359 -21.92 3.56 -0.78
CA THR A 359 -20.83 4.53 -0.97
C THR A 359 -20.86 5.06 -2.40
N TYR A 360 -20.38 6.28 -2.60
CA TYR A 360 -20.38 6.96 -3.88
C TYR A 360 -19.16 7.88 -4.02
N ASN A 361 -18.81 8.19 -5.26
CA ASN A 361 -17.84 9.23 -5.60
C ASN A 361 -18.27 10.00 -6.84
N PHE A 362 -17.88 11.25 -6.87
CA PHE A 362 -17.96 12.15 -8.00
C PHE A 362 -16.63 12.87 -8.13
N ASN A 363 -16.02 12.81 -9.31
CA ASN A 363 -14.74 13.44 -9.60
C ASN A 363 -14.88 14.24 -10.90
N LEU A 364 -14.26 15.43 -10.91
CA LEU A 364 -14.26 16.35 -12.03
C LEU A 364 -12.86 16.92 -12.22
N ALA A 365 -12.38 16.99 -13.46
CA ALA A 365 -11.19 17.76 -13.79
C ALA A 365 -11.39 18.51 -15.11
N LYS A 366 -10.70 19.64 -15.22
CA LYS A 366 -10.71 20.50 -16.41
C LYS A 366 -9.36 21.18 -16.57
N ASP A 367 -8.87 21.18 -17.80
CA ASP A 367 -7.74 22.01 -18.18
C ASP A 367 -8.24 23.45 -18.42
N LEU A 368 -7.77 24.38 -17.58
CA LEU A 368 -8.11 25.82 -17.68
C LEU A 368 -7.26 26.51 -18.74
N SER A 369 -6.07 25.99 -18.98
CA SER A 369 -5.15 26.36 -20.04
C SER A 369 -4.25 25.18 -20.38
N SER A 370 -3.33 25.34 -21.34
CA SER A 370 -2.31 24.32 -21.66
C SER A 370 -1.41 23.95 -20.46
N ASN A 371 -1.33 24.80 -19.47
CA ASN A 371 -0.38 24.67 -18.34
C ASN A 371 -1.09 24.61 -16.98
N LEU A 372 -2.41 24.71 -16.91
CA LEU A 372 -3.12 24.80 -15.65
C LEU A 372 -4.37 23.91 -15.66
N ARG A 373 -4.45 23.00 -14.70
CA ARG A 373 -5.55 22.07 -14.51
C ARG A 373 -6.18 22.23 -13.13
N ILE A 374 -7.49 22.30 -13.07
CA ILE A 374 -8.27 22.22 -11.83
C ILE A 374 -8.92 20.84 -11.72
N ASN A 375 -8.98 20.31 -10.50
CA ASN A 375 -9.69 19.08 -10.22
C ASN A 375 -10.43 19.15 -8.88
N GLY A 376 -11.50 18.39 -8.76
CA GLY A 376 -12.27 18.26 -7.53
C GLY A 376 -12.83 16.86 -7.37
N SER A 377 -12.94 16.42 -6.13
CA SER A 377 -13.58 15.15 -5.81
C SER A 377 -14.48 15.27 -4.58
N TYR A 378 -15.61 14.58 -4.61
CA TYR A 378 -16.51 14.41 -3.48
C TYR A 378 -16.94 12.96 -3.41
N GLY A 379 -16.89 12.37 -2.20
CA GLY A 379 -17.29 10.98 -2.06
C GLY A 379 -17.49 10.55 -0.61
N SER A 380 -18.01 9.35 -0.48
CA SER A 380 -18.21 8.67 0.79
C SER A 380 -17.45 7.34 0.83
N ALA A 381 -17.09 6.93 2.04
CA ALA A 381 -16.47 5.62 2.26
C ALA A 381 -16.98 5.02 3.59
N THR A 382 -16.76 3.72 3.75
CA THR A 382 -17.13 2.98 4.96
C THR A 382 -16.01 2.05 5.38
N ASN A 383 -15.93 1.76 6.68
CA ASN A 383 -15.07 0.72 7.24
C ASN A 383 -15.88 -0.12 8.23
N LEU A 384 -15.81 -1.44 8.08
CA LEU A 384 -16.53 -2.39 8.92
C LEU A 384 -15.74 -2.66 10.22
N PRO A 385 -16.41 -3.00 11.34
CA PRO A 385 -15.71 -3.51 12.52
C PRO A 385 -15.00 -4.84 12.20
N ASP A 386 -13.75 -4.98 12.65
CA ASP A 386 -13.05 -6.26 12.55
C ASP A 386 -13.57 -7.29 13.56
N HIS A 387 -13.18 -8.54 13.38
CA HIS A 387 -13.56 -9.65 14.25
C HIS A 387 -13.19 -9.39 15.71
N TYR A 388 -11.98 -8.89 15.98
CA TYR A 388 -11.49 -8.63 17.34
C TYR A 388 -12.31 -7.54 18.05
N LYS A 389 -12.46 -6.37 17.42
CA LYS A 389 -13.20 -5.23 18.03
C LYS A 389 -14.63 -5.59 18.33
N ASN A 390 -15.32 -6.24 17.38
CA ASN A 390 -16.70 -6.63 17.58
C ASN A 390 -16.84 -7.70 18.67
N ARG A 391 -15.95 -8.69 18.70
CA ARG A 391 -15.92 -9.75 19.70
C ARG A 391 -15.76 -9.18 21.12
N VAL A 392 -14.70 -8.40 21.38
CA VAL A 392 -14.44 -7.87 22.75
C VAL A 392 -15.58 -6.96 23.21
N THR A 393 -16.21 -6.23 22.30
CA THR A 393 -17.36 -5.36 22.61
C THR A 393 -18.58 -6.18 23.02
N VAL A 394 -18.93 -7.22 22.27
CA VAL A 394 -20.07 -8.10 22.60
C VAL A 394 -19.79 -8.92 23.87
N THR A 395 -18.57 -9.43 24.04
CA THR A 395 -18.16 -10.17 25.25
C THR A 395 -18.23 -9.29 26.50
N ALA A 396 -17.99 -8.00 26.36
CA ALA A 396 -18.18 -7.02 27.45
C ALA A 396 -19.67 -6.68 27.75
N GLY A 397 -20.63 -7.38 27.13
CA GLY A 397 -22.07 -7.15 27.31
C GLY A 397 -22.57 -5.87 26.64
N LYS A 398 -21.85 -5.32 25.66
CA LYS A 398 -22.24 -4.13 24.89
C LYS A 398 -22.90 -4.53 23.59
N THR A 399 -23.71 -3.64 23.03
CA THR A 399 -24.19 -3.76 21.64
C THR A 399 -23.01 -3.76 20.68
N GLY A 400 -23.09 -4.52 19.59
CA GLY A 400 -22.06 -4.54 18.56
C GLY A 400 -21.81 -3.15 17.95
N LEU A 401 -20.67 -3.01 17.32
CA LEU A 401 -20.25 -1.76 16.68
C LEU A 401 -20.99 -1.53 15.35
N ASN A 402 -21.32 -0.29 15.05
CA ASN A 402 -21.73 0.14 13.71
C ASN A 402 -20.50 0.40 12.83
N PRO A 403 -20.61 0.23 11.51
CA PRO A 403 -19.55 0.64 10.59
C PRO A 403 -19.22 2.14 10.66
N GLU A 404 -17.93 2.46 10.59
CA GLU A 404 -17.48 3.86 10.42
C GLU A 404 -17.84 4.35 9.03
N ARG A 405 -18.19 5.62 8.91
CA ARG A 405 -18.58 6.26 7.63
C ARG A 405 -17.83 7.56 7.45
N SER A 406 -17.43 7.86 6.24
CA SER A 406 -16.82 9.15 5.91
C SER A 406 -17.51 9.87 4.76
N LYS A 407 -17.37 11.21 4.78
CA LYS A 407 -17.63 12.10 3.64
C LYS A 407 -16.38 12.95 3.44
N ASN A 408 -15.94 13.04 2.18
CA ASN A 408 -14.68 13.66 1.82
C ASN A 408 -14.92 14.64 0.67
N LEU A 409 -14.25 15.79 0.74
CA LEU A 409 -14.19 16.80 -0.31
C LEU A 409 -12.72 17.13 -0.55
N GLU A 410 -12.31 17.20 -1.81
CA GLU A 410 -10.98 17.63 -2.24
C GLU A 410 -11.09 18.60 -3.41
N LEU A 411 -10.26 19.63 -3.41
CA LEU A 411 -10.05 20.55 -4.52
C LEU A 411 -8.55 20.64 -4.80
N GLY A 412 -8.18 20.59 -6.06
CA GLY A 412 -6.79 20.62 -6.49
C GLY A 412 -6.58 21.57 -7.68
N LEU A 413 -5.38 22.13 -7.71
CA LEU A 413 -4.86 22.90 -8.83
C LEU A 413 -3.46 22.39 -9.14
N THR A 414 -3.19 22.05 -10.39
CA THR A 414 -1.87 21.60 -10.86
C THR A 414 -1.45 22.42 -12.06
N GLY A 415 -0.19 22.79 -12.10
CA GLY A 415 0.38 23.57 -13.19
C GLY A 415 1.70 22.97 -13.65
N ASP A 416 1.92 22.98 -14.96
CA ASP A 416 3.15 22.56 -15.62
C ASP A 416 3.75 23.77 -16.33
N TYR A 417 4.92 24.22 -15.85
CA TYR A 417 5.60 25.42 -16.33
C TYR A 417 7.06 25.11 -16.68
N LEU A 418 7.68 25.97 -17.48
CA LEU A 418 9.10 25.82 -17.83
C LEU A 418 10.07 25.77 -16.63
N TRP A 419 9.65 26.33 -15.49
CA TRP A 419 10.44 26.33 -14.25
C TRP A 419 10.08 25.17 -13.30
N GLY A 420 9.09 24.36 -13.64
CA GLY A 420 8.70 23.15 -12.92
C GLY A 420 7.20 22.97 -12.75
N ASP A 421 6.85 21.80 -12.26
CA ASP A 421 5.50 21.37 -11.96
C ASP A 421 5.10 21.79 -10.56
N VAL A 422 3.93 22.37 -10.41
CA VAL A 422 3.39 22.80 -9.11
C VAL A 422 2.04 22.17 -8.87
N GLY A 423 1.74 21.82 -7.63
CA GLY A 423 0.44 21.33 -7.22
C GLY A 423 0.04 21.87 -5.86
N ILE A 424 -1.22 22.22 -5.72
CA ILE A 424 -1.86 22.50 -4.43
C ILE A 424 -3.14 21.67 -4.34
N LYS A 425 -3.34 21.03 -3.20
CA LYS A 425 -4.57 20.30 -2.90
C LYS A 425 -5.05 20.64 -1.50
N ILE A 426 -6.34 20.91 -1.39
CA ILE A 426 -7.03 21.20 -0.14
C ILE A 426 -8.07 20.11 0.04
N TYR A 427 -8.10 19.50 1.22
CA TYR A 427 -9.03 18.41 1.50
C TYR A 427 -9.69 18.55 2.87
N LYS A 428 -10.92 18.04 2.96
CA LYS A 428 -11.68 17.91 4.20
C LYS A 428 -12.40 16.58 4.24
N SER A 429 -12.29 15.89 5.37
CA SER A 429 -12.96 14.62 5.63
C SER A 429 -13.65 14.66 6.99
N LYS A 430 -14.85 14.10 7.06
CA LYS A 430 -15.58 13.88 8.30
C LYS A 430 -15.83 12.39 8.45
N VAL A 431 -15.23 11.77 9.47
CA VAL A 431 -15.46 10.36 9.83
C VAL A 431 -16.45 10.32 11.00
N SER A 432 -17.58 9.66 10.80
CA SER A 432 -18.63 9.46 11.77
C SER A 432 -18.62 8.02 12.27
N ASP A 433 -19.18 7.79 13.46
CA ASP A 433 -19.22 6.47 14.13
C ASP A 433 -17.80 5.89 14.37
N ALA A 434 -16.79 6.76 14.57
CA ALA A 434 -15.41 6.36 14.75
C ALA A 434 -15.24 5.44 15.96
N PHE A 435 -14.45 4.36 15.80
CA PHE A 435 -14.19 3.42 16.90
C PHE A 435 -13.23 4.02 17.91
N LYS A 436 -13.61 3.93 19.19
CA LYS A 436 -12.81 4.30 20.33
C LYS A 436 -12.62 3.13 21.27
N TYR A 437 -11.37 2.91 21.68
CA TYR A 437 -11.01 1.93 22.69
C TYR A 437 -11.37 2.46 24.08
N VAL A 438 -12.02 1.63 24.88
CA VAL A 438 -12.31 1.87 26.30
C VAL A 438 -11.54 0.83 27.10
N ALA A 439 -10.54 1.30 27.86
CA ALA A 439 -9.76 0.43 28.72
C ALA A 439 -10.63 -0.13 29.84
N GLY A 440 -10.45 -1.42 30.14
CA GLY A 440 -11.07 -2.05 31.31
C GLY A 440 -10.45 -1.53 32.62
N VAL A 441 -11.25 -1.50 33.66
CA VAL A 441 -10.80 -1.23 35.05
C VAL A 441 -11.02 -2.46 35.92
N SER A 442 -10.04 -2.77 36.76
CA SER A 442 -10.10 -3.92 37.67
C SER A 442 -11.38 -3.84 38.56
N GLY A 443 -12.19 -4.89 38.54
CA GLY A 443 -13.42 -4.97 39.31
C GLY A 443 -14.64 -4.21 38.73
N GLY A 444 -14.52 -3.67 37.51
CA GLY A 444 -15.57 -2.85 36.91
C GLY A 444 -15.83 -3.14 35.42
N VAL A 445 -15.51 -2.20 34.56
CA VAL A 445 -15.79 -2.27 33.12
C VAL A 445 -14.77 -3.14 32.40
N SER A 446 -15.21 -4.11 31.59
CA SER A 446 -14.36 -4.88 30.71
C SER A 446 -13.89 -4.04 29.54
N THR A 447 -12.67 -4.31 29.03
CA THR A 447 -12.15 -3.71 27.80
C THR A 447 -13.12 -3.91 26.63
N HIS A 448 -13.46 -2.85 25.92
CA HIS A 448 -14.34 -2.90 24.74
C HIS A 448 -14.10 -1.71 23.81
N TYR A 449 -14.82 -1.68 22.70
CA TYR A 449 -14.87 -0.54 21.78
C TYR A 449 -16.27 0.07 21.76
N ILE A 450 -16.34 1.34 21.43
CA ILE A 450 -17.59 2.07 21.18
C ILE A 450 -17.48 2.86 19.90
N ASN A 451 -18.62 3.21 19.30
CA ASN A 451 -18.68 4.24 18.28
C ASN A 451 -18.73 5.60 18.99
N ASP A 452 -17.62 6.33 19.03
CA ASP A 452 -17.49 7.59 19.80
C ASP A 452 -17.32 8.80 18.87
N GLY A 453 -18.43 9.19 18.27
CA GLY A 453 -18.51 10.50 17.71
C GLY A 453 -17.91 10.69 16.32
N VAL A 454 -17.31 11.85 16.13
CA VAL A 454 -16.85 12.36 14.85
C VAL A 454 -15.39 12.74 14.93
N VAL A 455 -14.62 12.37 13.89
CA VAL A 455 -13.27 12.89 13.64
C VAL A 455 -13.30 13.77 12.40
N ASN A 456 -12.91 15.03 12.54
CA ASN A 456 -12.73 15.98 11.43
C ASN A 456 -11.27 15.99 11.00
N ILE A 457 -11.02 15.78 9.72
CA ILE A 457 -9.68 15.78 9.13
C ILE A 457 -9.67 16.83 8.03
N GLU A 458 -8.68 17.71 8.04
CA GLU A 458 -8.48 18.72 7.02
C GLU A 458 -7.00 18.95 6.76
N GLY A 459 -6.66 19.35 5.55
CA GLY A 459 -5.27 19.63 5.24
C GLY A 459 -5.05 20.27 3.88
N VAL A 460 -3.78 20.62 3.67
CA VAL A 460 -3.25 21.19 2.42
C VAL A 460 -1.98 20.44 2.06
N GLU A 461 -1.91 19.97 0.83
CA GLU A 461 -0.72 19.37 0.23
C GLU A 461 -0.19 20.31 -0.87
N LEU A 462 1.10 20.61 -0.81
CA LEU A 462 1.83 21.36 -1.85
C LEU A 462 2.87 20.43 -2.45
N THR A 463 2.98 20.45 -3.78
CA THR A 463 4.00 19.67 -4.50
C THR A 463 4.76 20.59 -5.46
N TYR A 464 6.04 20.32 -5.64
CA TYR A 464 6.87 21.00 -6.62
C TYR A 464 7.88 20.01 -7.20
N GLY A 465 7.91 19.92 -8.52
CA GLY A 465 8.87 19.14 -9.30
C GLY A 465 9.63 20.03 -10.26
N SER A 466 10.94 19.83 -10.43
CA SER A 466 11.75 20.60 -11.37
C SER A 466 13.04 19.86 -11.72
N GLU A 467 13.60 20.18 -12.87
CA GLU A 467 14.95 19.78 -13.22
C GLU A 467 15.88 21.00 -13.26
N PHE A 468 17.02 20.92 -12.58
CA PHE A 468 18.06 21.95 -12.60
C PHE A 468 19.47 21.34 -12.57
N PHE A 469 20.33 21.79 -13.43
CA PHE A 469 21.72 21.26 -13.59
C PHE A 469 21.80 19.73 -13.71
N GLY A 470 20.78 19.12 -14.33
CA GLY A 470 20.65 17.67 -14.48
C GLY A 470 20.34 16.92 -13.18
N TRP A 471 19.86 17.62 -12.13
CA TRP A 471 19.23 17.05 -10.96
C TRP A 471 17.72 17.20 -11.07
N ASN A 472 17.01 16.10 -10.83
CA ASN A 472 15.56 16.13 -10.62
C ASN A 472 15.28 16.42 -9.15
N LEU A 473 14.49 17.44 -8.88
CA LEU A 473 13.95 17.77 -7.57
C LEU A 473 12.46 17.39 -7.53
N ASP A 474 12.10 16.57 -6.59
CA ASP A 474 10.71 16.34 -6.19
C ASP A 474 10.54 16.79 -4.75
N SER A 475 9.61 17.67 -4.50
CA SER A 475 9.32 18.15 -3.15
C SER A 475 7.83 18.11 -2.84
N SER A 476 7.52 17.87 -1.58
CA SER A 476 6.14 17.95 -1.10
C SER A 476 6.08 18.40 0.35
N LEU A 477 5.05 19.16 0.65
CA LEU A 477 4.76 19.72 1.96
C LEU A 477 3.30 19.42 2.29
N ASP A 478 3.07 18.82 3.45
CA ASP A 478 1.75 18.45 3.93
C ASP A 478 1.47 19.14 5.27
N PHE A 479 0.31 19.77 5.35
CA PHE A 479 -0.28 20.31 6.57
C PHE A 479 -1.58 19.58 6.81
N ASN A 480 -1.71 18.89 7.94
CA ASN A 480 -2.95 18.19 8.27
C ASN A 480 -3.33 18.33 9.74
N LYS A 481 -4.63 18.24 10.01
CA LYS A 481 -5.21 18.14 11.33
C LYS A 481 -6.23 17.03 11.34
N ALA A 482 -6.23 16.23 12.39
CA ALA A 482 -7.24 15.20 12.66
C ALA A 482 -7.78 15.44 14.08
N ILE A 483 -8.92 16.09 14.18
CA ILE A 483 -9.51 16.56 15.44
C ILE A 483 -10.68 15.66 15.83
N ALA A 484 -10.63 15.13 17.06
CA ALA A 484 -11.76 14.43 17.64
C ALA A 484 -12.80 15.45 18.12
N ALA A 485 -14.02 15.45 17.55
CA ALA A 485 -15.04 16.46 17.86
C ALA A 485 -15.51 16.42 19.32
N SER A 486 -15.40 15.27 20.00
CA SER A 486 -15.78 15.12 21.41
C SER A 486 -14.84 15.84 22.38
N THR A 487 -13.58 16.08 21.99
CA THR A 487 -12.55 16.70 22.85
C THR A 487 -11.98 17.97 22.28
N ASP A 488 -12.23 18.27 21.01
CA ASP A 488 -11.59 19.33 20.21
C ASP A 488 -10.05 19.25 20.20
N LEU A 489 -9.49 18.05 20.40
CA LEU A 489 -8.06 17.81 20.45
C LEU A 489 -7.56 17.05 19.22
N GLN A 490 -6.31 17.33 18.83
CA GLN A 490 -5.60 16.59 17.80
C GLN A 490 -5.46 15.13 18.23
N LYS A 491 -5.73 14.21 17.30
CA LYS A 491 -5.49 12.78 17.51
C LYS A 491 -3.99 12.51 17.68
N GLY A 492 -3.62 11.57 18.53
CA GLY A 492 -2.24 11.22 18.86
C GLY A 492 -1.45 10.63 17.69
N ARG A 493 -0.11 10.72 17.76
CA ARG A 493 0.87 10.17 16.80
C ARG A 493 0.63 10.63 15.36
N ARG A 494 0.19 11.87 15.19
CA ARG A 494 -0.05 12.52 13.89
C ARG A 494 0.67 13.85 13.82
N PRO A 495 1.85 13.90 13.18
CA PRO A 495 2.52 15.15 12.89
C PRO A 495 1.62 16.06 12.05
N ASN A 496 1.47 17.33 12.44
CA ASN A 496 0.63 18.28 11.71
C ASN A 496 1.31 18.84 10.46
N ARG A 497 2.61 18.68 10.36
CA ARG A 497 3.42 19.16 9.23
C ARG A 497 4.44 18.11 8.87
N SER A 498 4.56 17.84 7.59
CA SER A 498 5.64 17.03 7.05
C SER A 498 6.12 17.59 5.72
N ILE A 499 7.41 17.45 5.45
CA ILE A 499 8.06 17.85 4.22
C ILE A 499 8.97 16.73 3.74
N SER A 500 9.02 16.53 2.43
CA SER A 500 10.00 15.68 1.76
C SER A 500 10.66 16.46 0.63
N LEU A 501 11.97 16.35 0.53
CA LEU A 501 12.77 16.83 -0.58
C LEU A 501 13.56 15.66 -1.14
N ASN A 502 13.41 15.38 -2.41
CA ASN A 502 14.11 14.31 -3.09
C ASN A 502 14.88 14.87 -4.28
N LEU A 503 16.20 14.74 -4.25
CA LEU A 503 17.11 15.14 -5.31
C LEU A 503 17.72 13.90 -5.93
N SER A 504 17.54 13.70 -7.23
CA SER A 504 18.12 12.56 -7.94
C SER A 504 18.85 12.98 -9.20
N LYS A 505 19.98 12.31 -9.50
CA LYS A 505 20.77 12.54 -10.70
C LYS A 505 21.38 11.25 -11.21
N THR A 506 21.21 11.00 -12.50
CA THR A 506 21.98 10.00 -13.26
C THR A 506 23.03 10.72 -14.08
N SER A 507 24.29 10.32 -13.94
CA SER A 507 25.42 10.91 -14.68
C SER A 507 26.40 9.81 -15.09
N GLY A 508 26.41 9.46 -16.37
CA GLY A 508 27.11 8.29 -16.88
C GLY A 508 26.65 7.02 -16.16
N LYS A 509 27.58 6.31 -15.54
CA LYS A 509 27.32 5.07 -14.80
C LYS A 509 26.90 5.29 -13.34
N TRP A 510 26.82 6.53 -12.91
CA TRP A 510 26.45 6.87 -11.53
C TRP A 510 24.98 7.26 -11.41
N ASN A 511 24.29 6.65 -10.44
CA ASN A 511 23.00 7.12 -9.95
C ASN A 511 23.19 7.62 -8.51
N ARG A 512 22.63 8.79 -8.21
CA ARG A 512 22.74 9.43 -6.89
C ARG A 512 21.39 9.94 -6.46
N ASN A 513 21.08 9.76 -5.18
CA ASN A 513 19.86 10.26 -4.59
C ASN A 513 20.12 10.82 -3.20
N ILE A 514 19.50 11.94 -2.91
CA ILE A 514 19.47 12.61 -1.61
C ILE A 514 18.01 12.80 -1.25
N ASN A 515 17.56 12.17 -0.18
CA ASN A 515 16.20 12.33 0.31
C ASN A 515 16.25 12.92 1.72
N TRP A 516 15.57 14.05 1.92
CA TRP A 516 15.42 14.70 3.21
C TRP A 516 13.95 14.77 3.59
N ILE A 517 13.63 14.28 4.79
CA ILE A 517 12.28 14.19 5.33
C ILE A 517 12.27 14.90 6.67
N ALA A 518 11.28 15.77 6.91
CA ALA A 518 11.06 16.32 8.24
C ALA A 518 9.60 16.22 8.64
N LYS A 519 9.36 15.89 9.91
CA LYS A 519 8.04 15.80 10.53
C LYS A 519 7.99 16.59 11.82
N SER A 520 6.89 17.33 12.04
CA SER A 520 6.69 18.08 13.27
C SER A 520 6.46 17.16 14.47
N SER A 521 6.54 17.73 15.66
CA SER A 521 6.14 17.05 16.90
C SER A 521 4.66 16.61 16.86
N ALA A 522 4.34 15.56 17.62
CA ALA A 522 2.99 15.04 17.77
C ALA A 522 2.71 14.65 19.23
N TRP A 523 1.48 14.64 19.67
CA TRP A 523 1.10 14.03 20.94
C TRP A 523 1.21 12.49 20.86
N ASP A 524 1.65 11.83 21.93
CA ASP A 524 1.75 10.37 21.93
C ASP A 524 0.39 9.69 21.95
N LYS A 525 -0.55 10.20 22.75
CA LYS A 525 -1.89 9.62 22.87
C LYS A 525 -3.00 10.58 22.43
N ASP A 526 -4.11 9.97 22.01
CA ASP A 526 -5.36 10.70 21.77
C ASP A 526 -5.83 11.42 23.04
N ALA A 527 -6.53 12.56 22.85
CA ALA A 527 -7.01 13.42 23.94
C ALA A 527 -5.90 13.90 24.91
N HIS A 528 -4.63 13.77 24.50
CA HIS A 528 -3.45 14.24 25.25
C HIS A 528 -3.42 13.73 26.71
N THR A 529 -3.92 12.52 26.95
CA THR A 529 -4.18 11.98 28.29
C THR A 529 -2.92 11.79 29.14
N ASP A 530 -1.74 11.69 28.53
CA ASP A 530 -0.46 11.55 29.22
C ASP A 530 0.38 12.85 29.21
N ASN A 531 -0.09 13.90 28.57
CA ASN A 531 0.64 15.17 28.38
C ASN A 531 2.04 15.01 27.77
N VAL A 532 2.30 13.88 27.07
CA VAL A 532 3.58 13.60 26.41
C VAL A 532 3.53 14.00 24.96
N LYS A 533 4.51 14.78 24.54
CA LYS A 533 4.69 15.21 23.17
C LYS A 533 5.96 14.57 22.61
N LEU A 534 5.81 13.77 21.56
CA LEU A 534 6.93 13.23 20.79
C LEU A 534 7.62 14.37 20.03
N GLY A 535 8.95 14.40 20.06
CA GLY A 535 9.75 15.40 19.36
C GLY A 535 9.56 15.34 17.84
N GLY A 536 9.62 16.48 17.17
CA GLY A 536 9.77 16.50 15.71
C GLY A 536 11.16 16.03 15.30
N TYR A 537 11.27 15.51 14.08
CA TYR A 537 12.53 14.98 13.57
C TYR A 537 12.75 15.31 12.09
N ALA A 538 14.01 15.25 11.68
CA ALA A 538 14.41 15.32 10.28
C ALA A 538 15.44 14.24 9.98
N LEU A 539 15.26 13.55 8.86
CA LEU A 539 16.10 12.45 8.41
C LEU A 539 16.74 12.82 7.07
N LEU A 540 18.01 12.50 6.92
CA LEU A 540 18.74 12.59 5.66
C LEU A 540 19.10 11.19 5.19
N ASN A 541 18.59 10.79 4.04
CA ASN A 541 18.88 9.53 3.42
C ASN A 541 19.70 9.76 2.14
N LEU A 542 20.72 8.95 1.94
CA LEU A 542 21.64 9.02 0.81
C LEU A 542 21.68 7.66 0.11
N SER A 543 21.55 7.66 -1.21
CA SER A 543 21.71 6.47 -2.02
C SER A 543 22.64 6.77 -3.20
N THR A 544 23.55 5.87 -3.48
CA THR A 544 24.37 5.93 -4.67
C THR A 544 24.55 4.54 -5.26
N SER A 545 24.56 4.44 -6.58
CA SER A 545 24.93 3.21 -7.27
C SER A 545 25.81 3.48 -8.49
N TYR A 546 26.58 2.47 -8.85
CA TYR A 546 27.49 2.51 -10.00
C TYR A 546 27.32 1.26 -10.85
N ASP A 547 27.08 1.46 -12.14
CA ASP A 547 26.99 0.39 -13.13
C ASP A 547 28.40 0.05 -13.63
N PHE A 548 29.07 -0.95 -13.02
CA PHE A 548 30.41 -1.41 -13.44
C PHE A 548 30.39 -1.94 -14.87
N THR A 549 29.37 -2.75 -15.17
CA THR A 549 29.06 -3.25 -16.50
C THR A 549 27.56 -3.12 -16.71
N ASP A 550 27.07 -3.46 -17.91
CA ASP A 550 25.64 -3.50 -18.21
C ASP A 550 24.88 -4.52 -17.33
N ASN A 551 25.63 -5.49 -16.77
CA ASN A 551 25.09 -6.58 -15.98
C ASN A 551 25.35 -6.46 -14.48
N LEU A 552 26.36 -5.67 -14.06
CA LEU A 552 26.79 -5.56 -12.67
C LEU A 552 26.62 -4.13 -12.14
N ASN A 553 25.73 -3.96 -11.17
CA ASN A 553 25.52 -2.73 -10.42
C ASN A 553 25.94 -2.94 -8.96
N VAL A 554 26.64 -1.98 -8.38
CA VAL A 554 26.97 -1.93 -6.95
C VAL A 554 26.31 -0.70 -6.36
N TYR A 555 25.72 -0.83 -5.17
CA TYR A 555 25.03 0.28 -4.52
C TYR A 555 25.39 0.40 -3.04
N LEU A 556 25.34 1.63 -2.55
CA LEU A 556 25.46 1.99 -1.13
C LEU A 556 24.27 2.86 -0.75
N ASN A 557 23.49 2.40 0.22
CA ASN A 557 22.40 3.13 0.81
C ASN A 557 22.74 3.49 2.26
N ARG A 558 22.39 4.71 2.67
CA ARG A 558 22.56 5.19 4.04
C ARG A 558 21.31 5.94 4.46
N THR A 559 20.58 5.39 5.42
CA THR A 559 19.40 6.03 5.99
C THR A 559 19.74 6.72 7.31
N ASN A 560 18.96 7.75 7.65
CA ASN A 560 19.21 8.56 8.83
C ASN A 560 20.70 8.96 8.99
N SER A 561 21.29 9.50 7.92
CA SER A 561 22.75 9.75 7.83
C SER A 561 23.28 10.67 8.92
N LEU A 562 22.43 11.49 9.53
CA LEU A 562 22.76 12.40 10.62
C LEU A 562 22.61 11.74 12.01
N ASP A 563 22.26 10.46 12.06
CA ASP A 563 22.10 9.68 13.28
C ASP A 563 21.12 10.31 14.28
N LYS A 564 19.98 10.76 13.77
CA LYS A 564 18.95 11.41 14.58
C LYS A 564 18.21 10.37 15.41
N ASP A 565 18.23 10.52 16.74
CA ASP A 565 17.34 9.78 17.64
C ASP A 565 15.93 10.39 17.58
N TYR A 566 14.93 9.55 17.35
CA TYR A 566 13.52 9.94 17.32
C TYR A 566 12.61 8.77 17.70
N GLU A 567 11.39 9.11 18.10
CA GLU A 567 10.35 8.14 18.45
C GLU A 567 9.08 8.43 17.65
N MET A 568 8.43 7.38 17.18
CA MET A 568 7.09 7.44 16.58
C MET A 568 6.00 7.00 17.56
N ALA A 569 6.40 6.34 18.62
CA ALA A 569 5.61 6.01 19.81
C ALA A 569 6.54 6.13 21.02
N ARG A 570 6.02 6.65 22.15
CA ARG A 570 6.80 6.84 23.37
C ARG A 570 7.43 5.54 23.86
N GLY A 571 8.74 5.59 24.14
CA GLY A 571 9.51 4.47 24.68
C GLY A 571 9.95 3.44 23.64
N TYR A 572 9.70 3.70 22.34
CA TYR A 572 10.18 2.86 21.26
C TYR A 572 11.21 3.61 20.41
N LYS A 573 12.46 3.20 20.53
CA LYS A 573 13.56 3.72 19.71
C LYS A 573 13.43 3.27 18.27
N THR A 574 14.06 4.00 17.38
CA THR A 574 14.17 3.66 15.96
C THR A 574 15.57 3.15 15.62
N LEU A 575 15.76 2.62 14.41
CA LEU A 575 17.03 1.99 13.97
C LEU A 575 18.28 2.89 14.05
N GLY A 576 18.12 4.22 14.21
CA GLY A 576 19.25 5.13 14.10
C GLY A 576 19.81 5.16 12.68
N LYS A 577 21.11 5.47 12.57
CA LYS A 577 21.82 5.47 11.29
C LYS A 577 22.07 4.05 10.79
N THR A 578 21.61 3.74 9.55
CA THR A 578 21.91 2.46 8.89
C THR A 578 22.69 2.64 7.61
N SER A 579 23.48 1.65 7.25
CA SER A 579 24.20 1.61 5.97
C SER A 579 24.09 0.20 5.39
N THR A 580 23.82 0.11 4.08
CA THR A 580 23.71 -1.16 3.34
C THR A 580 24.54 -1.07 2.06
N LEU A 581 25.50 -1.99 1.92
CA LEU A 581 26.24 -2.21 0.69
C LEU A 581 25.64 -3.42 -0.02
N GLY A 582 25.40 -3.29 -1.32
CA GLY A 582 24.86 -4.39 -2.09
C GLY A 582 25.34 -4.41 -3.53
N LEU A 583 25.15 -5.54 -4.15
CA LEU A 583 25.41 -5.76 -5.56
C LEU A 583 24.22 -6.44 -6.25
N THR A 584 23.99 -6.04 -7.49
CA THR A 584 22.99 -6.65 -8.35
C THR A 584 23.69 -7.18 -9.60
N TYR A 585 23.51 -8.45 -9.92
CA TYR A 585 23.98 -9.05 -11.17
C TYR A 585 22.80 -9.57 -11.99
N THR A 586 22.77 -9.19 -13.27
CA THR A 586 21.73 -9.60 -14.24
C THR A 586 22.37 -10.48 -15.31
N PHE A 587 21.79 -11.62 -15.66
CA PHE A 587 22.30 -12.58 -16.64
C PHE A 587 21.18 -13.23 -17.45
#